data_e047e1c1ba4dbaa8dcf2daebf8a46e37
#
_entry.id   e047e1c1ba4dbaa8dcf2daebf8a46e37
#
_cell.length_a   1.000
_cell.length_b   1.000
_cell.length_c   1.000
_cell.angle_alpha   90.00
_cell.angle_beta   90.00
_cell.angle_gamma   90.00
#
_symmetry.space_group_name_H-M   'P 1'
#
loop_
_entity.id
_entity.type
_entity.pdbx_description
1 polymer ?
#
loop_
_entity_poly.entity_id
_entity_poly.type
_entity_poly.pdbx_seq_one_letter_code
_entity_poly.pdbx_strand_id
1 'polypeptide(L)'
;ARRRAVKDHPYKYLLCIDFEATCWDMPIFNKRKIQEIIEFPAVLINLETGEIEKEFQRYCRPIEIPTLSDYCINLTGITQEVVDQGALVQDVIEEFRLWVKEIIKEKELILPKTKKSNLNGNVALVTWTNWDFLIQLRNECNRKQIRKPSFFNNWIDLKEIFMERMASKDQLSFSEALAQSNLEFIGRPHSGLDDARMTALLAHKLHKEGAFFRITKDMNHYAKLNRPF
;
A
#
# COMPACT_ATOMS: atom_id res chain seq x y z
N ALA A 1 -20.69 20.75 -26.40
CA ALA A 1 -19.74 20.31 -25.39
C ALA A 1 -18.90 19.18 -25.99
N ARG A 2 -17.59 19.40 -26.25
CA ARG A 2 -16.66 18.36 -26.69
C ARG A 2 -16.47 17.39 -25.52
N ARG A 3 -16.94 16.15 -25.66
CA ARG A 3 -16.53 15.04 -24.80
C ARG A 3 -15.01 14.94 -24.91
N ARG A 4 -14.27 15.29 -23.85
CA ARG A 4 -12.85 14.93 -23.75
C ARG A 4 -12.80 13.40 -23.88
N ALA A 5 -12.07 12.91 -24.89
CA ALA A 5 -11.75 11.50 -25.00
C ALA A 5 -11.16 11.08 -23.64
N VAL A 6 -11.79 10.10 -22.99
CA VAL A 6 -11.23 9.46 -21.81
C VAL A 6 -9.89 8.89 -22.26
N LYS A 7 -8.78 9.37 -21.70
CA LYS A 7 -7.47 8.78 -21.97
C LYS A 7 -7.57 7.33 -21.51
N ASP A 8 -7.25 6.39 -22.41
CA ASP A 8 -7.23 4.97 -22.06
C ASP A 8 -6.39 4.77 -20.81
N HIS A 9 -7.02 4.19 -19.80
CA HIS A 9 -6.40 3.94 -18.51
C HIS A 9 -5.37 2.79 -18.67
N PRO A 10 -4.09 2.97 -18.27
CA PRO A 10 -3.06 1.97 -18.55
C PRO A 10 -3.23 0.70 -17.72
N TYR A 11 -3.91 0.76 -16.57
CA TYR A 11 -4.01 -0.35 -15.63
C TYR A 11 -5.38 -1.03 -15.71
N LYS A 12 -5.34 -2.37 -15.82
CA LYS A 12 -6.49 -3.24 -15.68
C LYS A 12 -6.69 -3.68 -14.23
N TYR A 13 -5.58 -3.83 -13.51
CA TYR A 13 -5.57 -4.25 -12.11
C TYR A 13 -4.80 -3.29 -11.24
N LEU A 14 -5.18 -3.22 -9.97
CA LEU A 14 -4.39 -2.58 -8.91
C LEU A 14 -4.14 -3.59 -7.79
N LEU A 15 -2.92 -3.56 -7.24
CA LEU A 15 -2.52 -4.34 -6.09
C LEU A 15 -2.40 -3.38 -4.90
N CYS A 16 -3.46 -3.32 -4.11
CA CYS A 16 -3.58 -2.40 -2.97
C CYS A 16 -2.99 -3.02 -1.71
N ILE A 17 -2.19 -2.25 -1.00
CA ILE A 17 -1.42 -2.68 0.18
C ILE A 17 -1.58 -1.62 1.26
N ASP A 18 -1.75 -2.08 2.53
CA ASP A 18 -1.84 -1.21 3.70
C ASP A 18 -1.24 -1.95 4.92
N PHE A 19 0.00 -1.61 5.30
CA PHE A 19 0.69 -2.29 6.38
C PHE A 19 0.21 -1.82 7.74
N GLU A 20 0.05 -2.75 8.68
CA GLU A 20 0.03 -2.41 10.10
C GLU A 20 1.42 -2.58 10.70
N ALA A 21 1.76 -1.69 11.62
CA ALA A 21 3.05 -1.72 12.30
C ALA A 21 2.91 -1.45 13.79
N THR A 22 3.93 -1.85 14.55
CA THR A 22 4.00 -1.54 15.98
C THR A 22 3.84 -0.05 16.22
N CYS A 23 2.98 0.34 17.16
CA CYS A 23 2.67 1.73 17.44
C CYS A 23 2.39 1.99 18.93
N TRP A 24 2.34 3.26 19.33
CA TRP A 24 2.20 3.70 20.73
C TRP A 24 1.37 4.99 20.82
N ASP A 25 0.61 5.17 21.88
CA ASP A 25 -0.33 6.27 22.11
C ASP A 25 0.33 7.67 22.13
N MET A 26 1.56 7.77 22.60
CA MET A 26 2.24 9.06 22.76
C MET A 26 3.49 9.14 21.89
N PRO A 27 3.69 10.25 21.16
CA PRO A 27 5.00 10.56 20.64
C PRO A 27 5.94 10.78 21.83
N ILE A 28 6.67 9.76 22.23
CA ILE A 28 7.72 9.89 23.25
C ILE A 28 8.82 10.73 22.60
N PHE A 29 8.83 12.01 22.94
CA PHE A 29 9.68 13.06 22.39
C PHE A 29 11.19 12.75 22.41
N ASN A 30 11.63 11.74 23.15
CA ASN A 30 13.04 11.49 23.39
C ASN A 30 13.60 10.14 22.92
N LYS A 31 12.79 9.25 22.32
CA LYS A 31 13.32 8.03 21.66
C LYS A 31 12.47 7.76 20.43
N ARG A 32 13.07 7.82 19.26
CA ARG A 32 12.47 7.32 18.03
C ARG A 32 12.21 5.83 18.21
N LYS A 33 10.98 5.47 18.57
CA LYS A 33 10.61 4.06 18.64
C LYS A 33 10.65 3.50 17.22
N ILE A 34 11.36 2.42 17.08
CA ILE A 34 11.47 1.68 15.83
C ILE A 34 10.14 0.98 15.59
N GLN A 35 9.50 1.25 14.45
CA GLN A 35 8.31 0.53 14.02
C GLN A 35 8.70 -0.68 13.18
N GLU A 36 7.97 -1.78 13.38
CA GLU A 36 8.11 -3.04 12.65
C GLU A 36 6.75 -3.43 12.09
N ILE A 37 6.72 -3.93 10.86
CA ILE A 37 5.49 -4.43 10.23
C ILE A 37 5.00 -5.63 11.03
N ILE A 38 3.70 -5.61 11.39
CA ILE A 38 3.02 -6.70 12.11
C ILE A 38 1.89 -7.35 11.29
N GLU A 39 1.37 -6.65 10.26
CA GLU A 39 0.48 -7.22 9.26
C GLU A 39 0.92 -6.77 7.86
N PHE A 40 0.95 -7.73 6.95
CA PHE A 40 1.33 -7.53 5.54
C PHE A 40 0.19 -8.01 4.65
N PRO A 41 -0.80 -7.16 4.37
CA PRO A 41 -1.91 -7.50 3.50
C PRO A 41 -1.72 -6.95 2.09
N ALA A 42 -2.36 -7.60 1.12
CA ALA A 42 -2.51 -7.07 -0.23
C ALA A 42 -3.78 -7.61 -0.89
N VAL A 43 -4.44 -6.79 -1.68
CA VAL A 43 -5.60 -7.20 -2.47
C VAL A 43 -5.44 -6.81 -3.93
N LEU A 44 -5.75 -7.74 -4.83
CA LEU A 44 -5.76 -7.50 -6.27
C LEU A 44 -7.18 -7.21 -6.72
N ILE A 45 -7.43 -5.98 -7.14
CA ILE A 45 -8.73 -5.56 -7.68
C ILE A 45 -8.68 -5.41 -9.20
N ASN A 46 -9.72 -5.91 -9.86
CA ASN A 46 -10.00 -5.62 -11.26
C ASN A 46 -10.71 -4.26 -11.35
N LEU A 47 -10.07 -3.29 -11.96
CA LEU A 47 -10.60 -1.91 -12.04
C LEU A 47 -11.86 -1.78 -12.89
N GLU A 48 -12.06 -2.66 -13.87
CA GLU A 48 -13.22 -2.63 -14.73
C GLU A 48 -14.48 -3.15 -14.00
N THR A 49 -14.33 -4.29 -13.31
CA THR A 49 -15.46 -4.96 -12.63
C THR A 49 -15.65 -4.48 -11.19
N GLY A 50 -14.58 -4.01 -10.52
CA GLY A 50 -14.56 -3.70 -9.09
C GLY A 50 -14.44 -4.94 -8.19
N GLU A 51 -14.17 -6.09 -8.79
CA GLU A 51 -14.07 -7.36 -8.06
C GLU A 51 -12.65 -7.53 -7.49
N ILE A 52 -12.56 -7.87 -6.20
CA ILE A 52 -11.32 -8.30 -5.56
C ILE A 52 -11.13 -9.77 -5.92
N GLU A 53 -10.13 -10.05 -6.76
CA GLU A 53 -9.92 -11.38 -7.31
C GLU A 53 -8.90 -12.22 -6.53
N LYS A 54 -7.98 -11.59 -5.82
CA LYS A 54 -6.95 -12.26 -5.00
C LYS A 54 -6.63 -11.44 -3.76
N GLU A 55 -6.31 -12.14 -2.69
CA GLU A 55 -5.87 -11.54 -1.43
C GLU A 55 -4.65 -12.26 -0.89
N PHE A 56 -3.79 -11.52 -0.25
CA PHE A 56 -2.64 -12.00 0.52
C PHE A 56 -2.72 -11.38 1.92
N GLN A 57 -2.48 -12.16 2.96
CA GLN A 57 -2.38 -11.68 4.33
C GLN A 57 -1.40 -12.55 5.10
N ARG A 58 -0.44 -11.91 5.78
CA ARG A 58 0.46 -12.55 6.73
C ARG A 58 0.67 -11.64 7.93
N TYR A 59 0.74 -12.24 9.09
CA TYR A 59 1.20 -11.54 10.29
C TYR A 59 2.70 -11.69 10.43
N CYS A 60 3.35 -10.60 10.85
CA CYS A 60 4.79 -10.56 11.04
C CYS A 60 5.11 -10.49 12.53
N ARG A 61 6.13 -11.23 12.94
CA ARG A 61 6.65 -11.18 14.29
C ARG A 61 7.68 -10.07 14.44
N PRO A 62 7.41 -9.02 15.27
CA PRO A 62 8.39 -7.99 15.57
C PRO A 62 9.53 -8.60 16.40
N ILE A 63 10.78 -8.20 16.13
CA ILE A 63 11.96 -8.76 16.83
C ILE A 63 12.81 -7.69 17.49
N GLU A 64 12.71 -6.43 17.10
CA GLU A 64 13.44 -5.32 17.71
C GLU A 64 12.72 -4.79 18.94
N ILE A 65 11.38 -4.73 18.90
CA ILE A 65 10.50 -4.43 20.02
C ILE A 65 9.36 -5.46 20.02
N PRO A 66 9.60 -6.68 20.57
CA PRO A 66 8.69 -7.82 20.40
C PRO A 66 7.31 -7.64 21.05
N THR A 67 7.23 -6.85 22.13
CA THR A 67 5.98 -6.67 22.89
C THR A 67 5.17 -5.53 22.28
N LEU A 68 3.94 -5.85 21.87
CA LEU A 68 2.97 -4.85 21.43
C LEU A 68 2.52 -3.98 22.61
N SER A 69 2.31 -2.69 22.36
CA SER A 69 1.64 -1.84 23.35
C SER A 69 0.14 -2.11 23.36
N ASP A 70 -0.52 -1.84 24.49
CA ASP A 70 -1.98 -1.90 24.60
C ASP A 70 -2.65 -1.00 23.54
N TYR A 71 -2.04 0.15 23.28
CA TYR A 71 -2.50 1.06 22.22
C TYR A 71 -2.50 0.37 20.85
N CYS A 72 -1.41 -0.30 20.49
CA CYS A 72 -1.28 -1.02 19.21
C CYS A 72 -2.34 -2.13 19.10
N ILE A 73 -2.51 -2.93 20.15
CA ILE A 73 -3.51 -4.00 20.19
C ILE A 73 -4.93 -3.43 20.04
N ASN A 74 -5.24 -2.36 20.76
CA ASN A 74 -6.55 -1.72 20.70
C ASN A 74 -6.82 -1.07 19.34
N LEU A 75 -5.81 -0.43 18.74
CA LEU A 75 -5.92 0.22 17.44
C LEU A 75 -6.11 -0.79 16.31
N THR A 76 -5.20 -1.75 16.19
CA THR A 76 -5.15 -2.69 15.05
C THR A 76 -6.03 -3.93 15.26
N GLY A 77 -6.32 -4.30 16.53
CA GLY A 77 -6.95 -5.57 16.90
C GLY A 77 -6.02 -6.78 16.79
N ILE A 78 -4.77 -6.56 16.43
CA ILE A 78 -3.77 -7.62 16.37
C ILE A 78 -3.25 -7.88 17.77
N THR A 79 -3.41 -9.12 18.26
CA THR A 79 -2.98 -9.51 19.61
C THR A 79 -1.51 -9.93 19.64
N GLN A 80 -0.91 -9.94 20.83
CA GLN A 80 0.45 -10.44 21.01
C GLN A 80 0.60 -11.89 20.52
N GLU A 81 -0.39 -12.73 20.83
CA GLU A 81 -0.39 -14.14 20.40
C GLU A 81 -0.32 -14.29 18.87
N VAL A 82 -1.04 -13.44 18.13
CA VAL A 82 -1.03 -13.46 16.65
C VAL A 82 0.35 -13.14 16.10
N VAL A 83 1.02 -12.10 16.64
CA VAL A 83 2.36 -11.74 16.13
C VAL A 83 3.44 -12.71 16.59
N ASP A 84 3.30 -13.31 17.78
CA ASP A 84 4.24 -14.32 18.29
C ASP A 84 4.26 -15.57 17.39
N GLN A 85 3.12 -15.90 16.77
CA GLN A 85 2.98 -16.97 15.77
C GLN A 85 3.32 -16.50 14.34
N GLY A 86 3.52 -15.22 14.14
CA GLY A 86 3.86 -14.63 12.83
C GLY A 86 5.25 -15.03 12.34
N ALA A 87 5.44 -14.98 11.03
CA ALA A 87 6.73 -15.19 10.40
C ALA A 87 7.62 -13.94 10.52
N LEU A 88 8.91 -14.07 10.24
CA LEU A 88 9.79 -12.90 10.13
C LEU A 88 9.42 -12.09 8.88
N VAL A 89 9.51 -10.77 8.97
CA VAL A 89 9.14 -9.89 7.85
C VAL A 89 9.90 -10.21 6.56
N GLN A 90 11.17 -10.65 6.66
CA GLN A 90 11.95 -11.08 5.49
C GLN A 90 11.34 -12.28 4.78
N ASP A 91 10.81 -13.24 5.54
CA ASP A 91 10.19 -14.44 4.99
C ASP A 91 8.84 -14.08 4.35
N VAL A 92 8.08 -13.20 5.00
CA VAL A 92 6.81 -12.69 4.45
C VAL A 92 7.02 -11.90 3.15
N ILE A 93 8.07 -11.09 3.06
CA ILE A 93 8.45 -10.38 1.82
C ILE A 93 8.76 -11.38 0.70
N GLU A 94 9.44 -12.47 1.01
CA GLU A 94 9.74 -13.51 0.01
C GLU A 94 8.49 -14.29 -0.39
N GLU A 95 7.63 -14.67 0.55
CA GLU A 95 6.32 -15.27 0.25
C GLU A 95 5.47 -14.36 -0.63
N PHE A 96 5.42 -13.07 -0.30
CA PHE A 96 4.72 -12.08 -1.11
C PHE A 96 5.30 -11.95 -2.53
N ARG A 97 6.64 -11.97 -2.65
CA ARG A 97 7.33 -11.95 -3.96
C ARG A 97 6.92 -13.15 -4.82
N LEU A 98 6.86 -14.33 -4.22
CA LEU A 98 6.43 -15.55 -4.91
C LEU A 98 4.94 -15.47 -5.31
N TRP A 99 4.09 -15.03 -4.41
CA TRP A 99 2.66 -14.82 -4.69
C TRP A 99 2.44 -13.81 -5.83
N VAL A 100 3.15 -12.67 -5.83
CA VAL A 100 3.10 -11.69 -6.93
C VAL A 100 3.54 -12.33 -8.25
N LYS A 101 4.58 -13.18 -8.24
CA LYS A 101 5.05 -13.90 -9.44
C LYS A 101 3.99 -14.84 -9.98
N GLU A 102 3.26 -15.52 -9.12
CA GLU A 102 2.15 -16.43 -9.49
C GLU A 102 1.00 -15.67 -10.16
N ILE A 103 0.52 -14.58 -9.54
CA ILE A 103 -0.58 -13.79 -10.12
C ILE A 103 -0.18 -13.11 -11.43
N ILE A 104 1.08 -12.64 -11.54
CA ILE A 104 1.61 -12.10 -12.80
C ILE A 104 1.52 -13.15 -13.91
N LYS A 105 1.92 -14.38 -13.62
CA LYS A 105 1.87 -15.47 -14.61
C LYS A 105 0.43 -15.88 -14.93
N GLU A 106 -0.41 -16.05 -13.91
CA GLU A 106 -1.81 -16.47 -14.07
C GLU A 106 -2.64 -15.49 -14.90
N LYS A 107 -2.43 -14.20 -14.70
CA LYS A 107 -3.25 -13.12 -15.27
C LYS A 107 -2.55 -12.33 -16.37
N GLU A 108 -1.37 -12.78 -16.80
CA GLU A 108 -0.54 -12.09 -17.81
C GLU A 108 -0.29 -10.60 -17.46
N LEU A 109 0.06 -10.35 -16.18
CA LEU A 109 0.26 -8.99 -15.68
C LEU A 109 1.66 -8.48 -16.00
N ILE A 110 1.77 -7.15 -16.15
CA ILE A 110 3.01 -6.44 -16.37
C ILE A 110 3.10 -5.31 -15.35
N LEU A 111 4.09 -5.39 -14.45
CA LEU A 111 4.41 -4.32 -13.52
C LEU A 111 5.29 -3.26 -14.21
N PRO A 112 4.99 -1.96 -14.08
CA PRO A 112 5.85 -0.91 -14.60
C PRO A 112 7.18 -0.91 -13.84
N LYS A 113 8.30 -0.79 -14.57
CA LYS A 113 9.65 -0.79 -13.97
C LYS A 113 10.07 0.59 -13.45
N THR A 114 9.49 1.64 -13.99
CA THR A 114 9.79 3.04 -13.64
C THR A 114 8.57 3.91 -13.88
N LYS A 115 8.56 5.12 -13.32
CA LYS A 115 7.51 6.12 -13.60
C LYS A 115 7.40 6.44 -15.10
N LYS A 116 8.51 6.37 -15.83
CA LYS A 116 8.53 6.60 -17.29
C LYS A 116 7.91 5.45 -18.09
N SER A 117 7.96 4.22 -17.58
CA SER A 117 7.37 3.03 -18.22
C SER A 117 5.91 2.78 -17.82
N ASN A 118 5.23 3.79 -17.32
CA ASN A 118 3.85 3.72 -16.84
C ASN A 118 2.88 3.13 -17.88
N LEU A 119 3.08 3.44 -19.15
CA LEU A 119 2.22 2.99 -20.25
C LEU A 119 2.45 1.50 -20.64
N ASN A 120 3.52 0.88 -20.15
CA ASN A 120 3.85 -0.50 -20.48
C ASN A 120 3.39 -1.51 -19.41
N GLY A 121 2.72 -1.03 -18.34
CA GLY A 121 2.17 -1.87 -17.28
C GLY A 121 0.65 -1.97 -17.38
N ASN A 122 0.10 -3.10 -16.93
CA ASN A 122 -1.34 -3.31 -16.79
C ASN A 122 -1.78 -3.57 -15.34
N VAL A 123 -0.83 -3.61 -14.41
CA VAL A 123 -1.05 -3.63 -12.95
C VAL A 123 -0.08 -2.68 -12.27
N ALA A 124 -0.51 -2.04 -11.18
CA ALA A 124 0.35 -1.21 -10.34
C ALA A 124 0.11 -1.49 -8.86
N LEU A 125 1.16 -1.33 -8.04
CA LEU A 125 1.03 -1.29 -6.60
C LEU A 125 0.39 0.05 -6.18
N VAL A 126 -0.45 0.00 -5.16
CA VAL A 126 -1.17 1.16 -4.63
C VAL A 126 -1.11 1.14 -3.11
N THR A 127 -0.88 2.30 -2.51
CA THR A 127 -1.07 2.57 -1.09
C THR A 127 -1.92 3.83 -0.93
N TRP A 128 -2.57 4.01 0.23
CA TRP A 128 -3.29 5.27 0.47
C TRP A 128 -2.33 6.46 0.47
N THR A 129 -1.18 6.34 1.14
CA THR A 129 -0.12 7.37 1.19
C THR A 129 1.25 6.78 0.92
N ASN A 130 2.30 7.60 1.03
CA ASN A 130 3.69 7.15 0.89
C ASN A 130 4.22 6.34 2.08
N TRP A 131 3.50 6.32 3.20
CA TRP A 131 4.05 5.80 4.46
C TRP A 131 4.49 4.35 4.33
N ASP A 132 3.68 3.50 3.71
CA ASP A 132 3.92 2.06 3.62
C ASP A 132 5.27 1.71 2.98
N PHE A 133 5.51 2.24 1.78
CA PHE A 133 6.70 1.85 1.01
C PHE A 133 7.89 2.78 1.22
N LEU A 134 7.65 4.09 1.29
CA LEU A 134 8.72 5.07 1.40
C LEU A 134 9.28 5.15 2.83
N ILE A 135 8.46 4.99 3.83
CA ILE A 135 8.83 5.13 5.24
C ILE A 135 8.98 3.75 5.89
N GLN A 136 7.89 3.00 6.04
CA GLN A 136 7.87 1.78 6.84
C GLN A 136 8.71 0.67 6.23
N LEU A 137 8.35 0.18 5.04
CA LEU A 137 9.04 -0.93 4.40
C LEU A 137 10.52 -0.62 4.12
N ARG A 138 10.79 0.58 3.58
CA ARG A 138 12.16 1.00 3.28
C ARG A 138 13.04 1.05 4.52
N ASN A 139 12.56 1.67 5.61
CA ASN A 139 13.34 1.83 6.83
C ASN A 139 13.58 0.48 7.51
N GLU A 140 12.57 -0.38 7.55
CA GLU A 140 12.70 -1.71 8.13
C GLU A 140 13.65 -2.60 7.34
N CYS A 141 13.52 -2.64 6.00
CA CYS A 141 14.43 -3.37 5.14
C CYS A 141 15.86 -2.88 5.27
N ASN A 142 16.09 -1.55 5.34
CA ASN A 142 17.42 -0.97 5.51
C ASN A 142 18.02 -1.34 6.88
N ARG A 143 17.25 -1.24 7.94
CA ARG A 143 17.69 -1.57 9.30
C ARG A 143 18.09 -3.04 9.44
N LYS A 144 17.22 -3.92 8.92
CA LYS A 144 17.39 -5.37 9.01
C LYS A 144 18.25 -5.97 7.89
N GLN A 145 18.80 -5.15 7.00
CA GLN A 145 19.59 -5.56 5.83
C GLN A 145 18.84 -6.55 4.91
N ILE A 146 17.52 -6.35 4.77
CA ILE A 146 16.65 -7.17 3.92
C ILE A 146 16.69 -6.62 2.49
N ARG A 147 16.89 -7.50 1.51
CA ARG A 147 16.81 -7.14 0.10
C ARG A 147 15.34 -6.98 -0.32
N LYS A 148 14.90 -5.74 -0.42
CA LYS A 148 13.55 -5.41 -0.87
C LYS A 148 13.38 -5.69 -2.38
N PRO A 149 12.30 -6.41 -2.82
CA PRO A 149 11.97 -6.56 -4.23
C PRO A 149 11.81 -5.20 -4.94
N SER A 150 12.34 -5.12 -6.18
CA SER A 150 12.41 -3.84 -6.92
C SER A 150 11.04 -3.29 -7.32
N PHE A 151 10.01 -4.13 -7.41
CA PHE A 151 8.66 -3.67 -7.76
C PHE A 151 8.05 -2.75 -6.70
N PHE A 152 8.50 -2.79 -5.44
CA PHE A 152 8.12 -1.82 -4.42
C PHE A 152 8.72 -0.41 -4.63
N ASN A 153 9.54 -0.22 -5.66
CA ASN A 153 10.11 1.10 -5.92
C ASN A 153 9.18 2.03 -6.69
N ASN A 154 8.10 1.50 -7.26
CA ASN A 154 7.16 2.28 -8.07
C ASN A 154 5.73 1.97 -7.64
N TRP A 155 4.98 2.99 -7.24
CA TRP A 155 3.60 2.80 -6.83
C TRP A 155 2.73 4.04 -7.09
N ILE A 156 1.45 3.86 -6.92
CA ILE A 156 0.44 4.91 -6.94
C ILE A 156 0.13 5.28 -5.49
N ASP A 157 0.41 6.52 -5.11
CA ASP A 157 -0.15 7.15 -3.93
C ASP A 157 -1.60 7.54 -4.27
N LEU A 158 -2.56 6.79 -3.73
CA LEU A 158 -3.97 6.95 -4.10
C LEU A 158 -4.51 8.29 -3.61
N LYS A 159 -4.02 8.79 -2.47
CA LYS A 159 -4.40 10.11 -1.95
C LYS A 159 -4.06 11.20 -2.95
N GLU A 160 -2.91 11.12 -3.63
CA GLU A 160 -2.54 12.08 -4.66
C GLU A 160 -3.54 12.08 -5.84
N ILE A 161 -3.93 10.88 -6.31
CA ILE A 161 -4.94 10.74 -7.37
C ILE A 161 -6.31 11.26 -6.91
N PHE A 162 -6.70 10.94 -5.67
CA PHE A 162 -7.94 11.43 -5.05
C PHE A 162 -7.98 12.96 -5.00
N MET A 163 -6.92 13.58 -4.47
CA MET A 163 -6.82 15.03 -4.31
C MET A 163 -6.88 15.75 -5.66
N GLU A 164 -6.20 15.21 -6.68
CA GLU A 164 -6.27 15.74 -8.04
C GLU A 164 -7.69 15.66 -8.61
N ARG A 165 -8.38 14.53 -8.41
CA ARG A 165 -9.73 14.31 -8.90
C ARG A 165 -10.73 15.25 -8.24
N MET A 166 -10.61 15.47 -6.94
CA MET A 166 -11.47 16.36 -6.17
C MET A 166 -11.10 17.83 -6.27
N ALA A 167 -9.98 18.16 -6.95
CA ALA A 167 -9.42 19.52 -6.99
C ALA A 167 -9.26 20.13 -5.57
N SER A 168 -9.05 19.29 -4.56
CA SER A 168 -8.93 19.68 -3.17
C SER A 168 -7.48 20.02 -2.83
N LYS A 169 -7.30 21.00 -1.94
CA LYS A 169 -6.01 21.35 -1.35
C LYS A 169 -5.92 20.91 0.13
N ASP A 170 -7.02 20.45 0.69
CA ASP A 170 -7.10 20.07 2.10
C ASP A 170 -6.45 18.70 2.32
N GLN A 171 -5.77 18.56 3.45
CA GLN A 171 -5.17 17.30 3.86
C GLN A 171 -6.24 16.38 4.44
N LEU A 172 -6.83 15.52 3.61
CA LEU A 172 -7.86 14.58 4.02
C LEU A 172 -7.26 13.31 4.63
N SER A 173 -7.92 12.80 5.66
CA SER A 173 -7.73 11.45 6.17
C SER A 173 -8.35 10.41 5.22
N PHE A 174 -8.04 9.14 5.42
CA PHE A 174 -8.66 8.06 4.64
C PHE A 174 -10.17 7.98 4.85
N SER A 175 -10.61 8.09 6.11
CA SER A 175 -12.04 8.09 6.44
C SER A 175 -12.82 9.25 5.80
N GLU A 176 -12.25 10.44 5.75
CA GLU A 176 -12.87 11.58 5.08
C GLU A 176 -12.94 11.37 3.56
N ALA A 177 -11.91 10.77 2.96
CA ALA A 177 -11.93 10.45 1.53
C ALA A 177 -13.00 9.40 1.18
N LEU A 178 -13.18 8.37 2.02
CA LEU A 178 -14.25 7.40 1.87
C LEU A 178 -15.62 8.06 1.99
N ALA A 179 -15.83 8.91 3.01
CA ALA A 179 -17.07 9.62 3.21
C ALA A 179 -17.42 10.54 2.02
N GLN A 180 -16.45 11.30 1.49
CA GLN A 180 -16.63 12.14 0.30
C GLN A 180 -16.94 11.32 -0.96
N SER A 181 -16.50 10.05 -1.00
CA SER A 181 -16.81 9.12 -2.08
C SER A 181 -18.11 8.36 -1.88
N ASN A 182 -18.88 8.64 -0.82
CA ASN A 182 -20.07 7.87 -0.42
C ASN A 182 -19.76 6.37 -0.27
N LEU A 183 -18.62 6.04 0.31
CA LEU A 183 -18.23 4.68 0.65
C LEU A 183 -18.28 4.51 2.17
N GLU A 184 -19.10 3.56 2.63
CA GLU A 184 -19.06 3.11 4.02
C GLU A 184 -17.92 2.14 4.23
N PHE A 185 -17.24 2.24 5.37
CA PHE A 185 -16.15 1.32 5.71
C PHE A 185 -16.72 -0.09 6.00
N ILE A 186 -16.24 -1.08 5.28
CA ILE A 186 -16.60 -2.48 5.46
C ILE A 186 -15.46 -3.18 6.21
N GLY A 187 -15.77 -3.78 7.34
CA GLY A 187 -14.78 -4.41 8.22
C GLY A 187 -14.38 -3.49 9.37
N ARG A 188 -13.11 -3.56 9.77
CA ARG A 188 -12.57 -2.82 10.90
C ARG A 188 -11.49 -1.85 10.45
N PRO A 189 -11.62 -0.53 10.71
CA PRO A 189 -10.53 0.43 10.53
C PRO A 189 -9.28 0.00 11.32
N HIS A 190 -8.11 0.19 10.73
CA HIS A 190 -6.82 -0.27 11.26
C HIS A 190 -6.68 -1.80 11.34
N SER A 191 -7.44 -2.53 10.52
CA SER A 191 -7.12 -3.89 10.09
C SER A 191 -6.53 -3.75 8.69
N GLY A 192 -5.25 -4.06 8.53
CA GLY A 192 -4.54 -3.78 7.28
C GLY A 192 -5.22 -4.41 6.06
N LEU A 193 -5.75 -5.64 6.19
CA LEU A 193 -6.49 -6.26 5.09
C LEU A 193 -7.79 -5.51 4.76
N ASP A 194 -8.55 -5.06 5.77
CA ASP A 194 -9.78 -4.31 5.53
C ASP A 194 -9.47 -2.93 4.96
N ASP A 195 -8.41 -2.26 5.43
CA ASP A 195 -7.95 -0.97 4.89
C ASP A 195 -7.46 -1.13 3.43
N ALA A 196 -6.74 -2.22 3.11
CA ALA A 196 -6.35 -2.54 1.73
C ALA A 196 -7.57 -2.80 0.82
N ARG A 197 -8.61 -3.49 1.32
CA ARG A 197 -9.89 -3.69 0.61
C ARG A 197 -10.59 -2.36 0.35
N MET A 198 -10.68 -1.50 1.36
CA MET A 198 -11.30 -0.18 1.22
C MET A 198 -10.51 0.73 0.28
N THR A 199 -9.18 0.67 0.31
CA THR A 199 -8.31 1.36 -0.66
C THR A 199 -8.60 0.88 -2.09
N ALA A 200 -8.79 -0.42 -2.29
CA ALA A 200 -9.14 -1.00 -3.59
C ALA A 200 -10.52 -0.53 -4.07
N LEU A 201 -11.53 -0.53 -3.20
CA LEU A 201 -12.88 -0.06 -3.53
C LEU A 201 -12.91 1.45 -3.85
N LEU A 202 -12.16 2.25 -3.09
CA LEU A 202 -11.99 3.67 -3.38
C LEU A 202 -11.34 3.89 -4.75
N ALA A 203 -10.29 3.14 -5.06
CA ALA A 203 -9.64 3.20 -6.36
C ALA A 203 -10.61 2.86 -7.51
N HIS A 204 -11.40 1.78 -7.37
CA HIS A 204 -12.43 1.44 -8.35
C HIS A 204 -13.47 2.56 -8.53
N LYS A 205 -13.96 3.14 -7.42
CA LYS A 205 -14.89 4.27 -7.45
C LYS A 205 -14.31 5.46 -8.23
N LEU A 206 -13.05 5.84 -7.93
CA LEU A 206 -12.36 6.92 -8.63
C LEU A 206 -12.18 6.61 -10.13
N HIS A 207 -11.88 5.34 -10.47
CA HIS A 207 -11.80 4.89 -11.86
C HIS A 207 -13.13 5.10 -12.60
N LYS A 208 -14.24 4.66 -12.00
CA LYS A 208 -15.60 4.86 -12.57
C LYS A 208 -15.96 6.34 -12.74
N GLU A 209 -15.41 7.19 -11.92
CA GLU A 209 -15.57 8.65 -12.00
C GLU A 209 -14.58 9.31 -12.98
N GLY A 210 -13.75 8.53 -13.66
CA GLY A 210 -12.83 9.01 -14.71
C GLY A 210 -11.48 9.49 -14.18
N ALA A 211 -11.05 9.08 -12.99
CA ALA A 211 -9.69 9.32 -12.52
C ALA A 211 -8.68 8.59 -13.40
N PHE A 212 -7.57 9.25 -13.71
CA PHE A 212 -6.48 8.69 -14.49
C PHE A 212 -5.36 8.19 -13.56
N PHE A 213 -5.19 6.88 -13.48
CA PHE A 213 -4.15 6.27 -12.67
C PHE A 213 -2.80 6.28 -13.37
N ARG A 214 -1.76 6.61 -12.64
CA ARG A 214 -0.36 6.60 -13.08
C ARG A 214 0.55 6.36 -11.89
N ILE A 215 1.75 5.87 -12.14
CA ILE A 215 2.78 5.83 -11.09
C ILE A 215 3.06 7.26 -10.62
N THR A 216 2.81 7.54 -9.35
CA THR A 216 3.05 8.85 -8.75
C THR A 216 4.41 8.91 -8.07
N LYS A 217 4.87 7.78 -7.55
CA LYS A 217 6.13 7.66 -6.78
C LYS A 217 7.10 6.68 -7.44
N ASP A 218 8.37 7.09 -7.46
CA ASP A 218 9.47 6.29 -8.02
C ASP A 218 10.74 6.47 -7.20
N MET A 219 11.06 5.50 -6.34
CA MET A 219 12.26 5.54 -5.50
C MET A 219 13.56 5.42 -6.29
N ASN A 220 13.54 4.90 -7.50
CA ASN A 220 14.73 4.86 -8.35
C ASN A 220 15.22 6.27 -8.71
N HIS A 221 14.31 7.25 -8.70
CA HIS A 221 14.66 8.65 -8.90
C HIS A 221 15.38 9.24 -7.68
N TYR A 222 14.95 8.90 -6.46
CA TYR A 222 15.56 9.37 -5.22
C TYR A 222 16.97 8.78 -4.97
N ALA A 223 17.23 7.54 -5.38
CA ALA A 223 18.54 6.90 -5.26
C ALA A 223 19.61 7.59 -6.09
N LYS A 224 19.25 8.28 -7.18
CA LYS A 224 20.17 9.05 -8.02
C LYS A 224 20.54 10.40 -7.40
N LEU A 225 19.67 10.98 -6.57
CA LEU A 225 19.89 12.27 -5.91
C LEU A 225 20.76 12.16 -4.66
N ASN A 226 20.87 10.96 -4.06
CA ASN A 226 21.59 10.70 -2.81
C ASN A 226 22.90 9.95 -3.00
N ARG A 227 23.50 9.94 -4.20
CA ARG A 227 24.89 9.48 -4.36
C ARG A 227 25.81 10.60 -3.88
N PRO A 228 26.64 10.37 -2.84
CA PRO A 228 27.71 11.32 -2.55
C PRO A 228 28.62 11.40 -3.78
N PHE A 229 29.02 12.60 -4.10
CA PHE A 229 30.02 12.92 -5.13
C PHE A 229 31.39 12.32 -4.75
#